data_81428c5db0636087ccdc1e81d1493116
#
_entry.id   81428c5db0636087ccdc1e81d1493116
#
_cell.length_a   1.000
_cell.length_b   1.000
_cell.length_c   1.000
_cell.angle_alpha   90.00
_cell.angle_beta   90.00
_cell.angle_gamma   90.00
#
_symmetry.space_group_name_H-M   'P 1'
#
loop_
_entity.id
_entity.type
_entity.pdbx_description
1 polymer ?
#
loop_
_entity_poly.entity_id
_entity_poly.type
_entity_poly.pdbx_seq_one_letter_code
_entity_poly.pdbx_strand_id
1 'polypeptide(L)'
;MRIIGLNHGEFNSSAALAVDGGIVAAAPEERFIRQKKTKNFPKNALQFCLSQQQIKINSVDAIAQAWNPGSKWVSFNPLISSNRVKREDYFYTVPDNLFNFIGRTEIPDYVIQKFERGLPPVYYVKHHLCHAANAFFLSPFNNAAVLTADWTGEIESVSKGFCSGNSIKIFDTQWIPHSIGMFYATFTQILGYRPDNDEWKVMAMSAENVDSGYLEDRILNTISFLDDGHFKLDQKYYTGALVDQPNLYSEGLLLLLETTTDKLQASNNDYGWQCKVARAMQRVSEKIIWHMLDDLYEKTKAENLVLAGGFFMNSVVNGKITKNTKFQNVYISHSPDDLGNSIGAALYVNHCILGQARSKHESVSTLGPKFCSKQIEEVISRRKVMAKKL
;
A
#
# COMPACT_ATOMS: atom_id res chain seq x y z
N MET A 1 -22.05 10.19 11.64
CA MET A 1 -20.80 9.79 12.31
C MET A 1 -19.62 10.34 11.53
N ARG A 2 -18.61 10.87 12.22
CA ARG A 2 -17.43 11.51 11.63
C ARG A 2 -16.17 10.80 12.09
N ILE A 3 -15.39 10.27 11.18
CA ILE A 3 -14.18 9.52 11.50
C ILE A 3 -13.00 10.12 10.72
N ILE A 4 -11.93 10.45 11.43
CA ILE A 4 -10.65 10.83 10.82
C ILE A 4 -9.81 9.58 10.65
N GLY A 5 -9.38 9.33 9.42
CA GLY A 5 -8.35 8.35 9.12
C GLY A 5 -6.99 9.02 8.96
N LEU A 6 -5.96 8.38 9.50
CA LEU A 6 -4.56 8.83 9.45
C LEU A 6 -3.66 7.70 8.97
N ASN A 7 -2.68 8.05 8.16
CA ASN A 7 -1.54 7.19 7.85
C ASN A 7 -0.25 8.01 7.98
N HIS A 8 0.72 7.54 8.77
CA HIS A 8 2.04 8.18 8.93
C HIS A 8 3.02 7.27 9.66
N GLY A 9 4.27 7.67 9.70
CA GLY A 9 5.34 7.06 10.51
C GLY A 9 6.20 6.06 9.76
N GLU A 10 5.66 5.00 9.19
CA GLU A 10 6.47 3.99 8.50
C GLU A 10 6.63 4.28 7.00
N PHE A 11 5.55 4.66 6.32
CA PHE A 11 5.54 4.87 4.87
C PHE A 11 5.13 6.29 4.52
N ASN A 12 4.07 6.45 3.77
CA ASN A 12 3.57 7.75 3.34
C ASN A 12 2.69 8.40 4.41
N SER A 13 2.43 9.68 4.26
CA SER A 13 1.63 10.44 5.21
C SER A 13 0.38 11.01 4.54
N SER A 14 -0.80 10.71 5.09
CA SER A 14 -2.10 11.16 4.57
C SER A 14 -3.14 11.27 5.69
N ALA A 15 -4.19 12.05 5.42
CA ALA A 15 -5.39 12.11 6.24
C ALA A 15 -6.65 12.01 5.38
N ALA A 16 -7.71 11.45 5.95
CA ALA A 16 -9.04 11.37 5.34
C ALA A 16 -10.13 11.67 6.37
N LEU A 17 -11.26 12.17 5.92
CA LEU A 17 -12.47 12.36 6.73
C LEU A 17 -13.60 11.57 6.11
N ALA A 18 -14.14 10.63 6.87
CA ALA A 18 -15.39 9.96 6.59
C ALA A 18 -16.53 10.63 7.35
N VAL A 19 -17.68 10.82 6.66
CA VAL A 19 -18.90 11.31 7.25
C VAL A 19 -20.03 10.39 6.81
N ASP A 20 -20.75 9.82 7.77
CA ASP A 20 -21.88 8.91 7.53
C ASP A 20 -21.58 7.80 6.51
N GLY A 21 -20.37 7.23 6.60
CA GLY A 21 -19.90 6.11 5.79
C GLY A 21 -19.33 6.50 4.41
N GLY A 22 -19.34 7.77 4.05
CA GLY A 22 -18.74 8.29 2.81
C GLY A 22 -17.48 9.12 3.07
N ILE A 23 -16.50 9.06 2.16
CA ILE A 23 -15.30 9.90 2.24
C ILE A 23 -15.62 11.27 1.65
N VAL A 24 -15.49 12.31 2.47
CA VAL A 24 -15.78 13.70 2.06
C VAL A 24 -14.53 14.52 1.75
N ALA A 25 -13.39 14.13 2.30
CA ALA A 25 -12.10 14.75 2.04
C ALA A 25 -10.97 13.75 2.29
N ALA A 26 -9.93 13.80 1.48
CA ALA A 26 -8.68 13.10 1.72
C ALA A 26 -7.54 13.83 1.02
N ALA A 27 -6.36 13.83 1.64
CA ALA A 27 -5.17 14.42 1.03
C ALA A 27 -3.88 13.79 1.60
N PRO A 28 -2.85 13.61 0.77
CA PRO A 28 -1.51 13.31 1.25
C PRO A 28 -0.82 14.59 1.74
N GLU A 29 -0.05 14.47 2.82
CA GLU A 29 0.70 15.59 3.42
C GLU A 29 1.72 16.19 2.46
N GLU A 30 2.31 15.35 1.60
CA GLU A 30 3.30 15.78 0.59
C GLU A 30 2.77 16.88 -0.36
N ARG A 31 1.45 16.97 -0.57
CA ARG A 31 0.85 18.01 -1.42
C ARG A 31 0.96 19.40 -0.81
N PHE A 32 0.97 19.46 0.52
CA PHE A 32 1.07 20.72 1.26
C PHE A 32 2.51 21.14 1.51
N ILE A 33 3.37 20.20 1.90
CA ILE A 33 4.76 20.50 2.28
C ILE A 33 5.76 20.36 1.13
N ARG A 34 5.32 19.85 -0.04
CA ARG A 34 6.15 19.61 -1.24
C ARG A 34 7.34 18.69 -1.02
N GLN A 35 7.24 17.79 -0.05
CA GLN A 35 8.21 16.74 0.22
C GLN A 35 7.57 15.38 -0.05
N LYS A 36 7.95 14.72 -1.15
CA LYS A 36 7.47 13.38 -1.50
C LYS A 36 7.88 12.36 -0.45
N LYS A 37 7.01 11.35 -0.25
CA LYS A 37 7.26 10.23 0.66
C LYS A 37 7.56 10.70 2.09
N THR A 38 6.96 11.82 2.52
CA THR A 38 7.05 12.24 3.92
C THR A 38 6.39 11.21 4.83
N LYS A 39 7.02 10.97 5.98
CA LYS A 39 6.54 10.07 7.04
C LYS A 39 6.05 10.83 8.27
N ASN A 40 6.12 12.16 8.22
CA ASN A 40 5.74 13.04 9.33
C ASN A 40 4.23 12.94 9.60
N PHE A 41 3.81 13.33 10.80
CA PHE A 41 2.40 13.45 11.13
C PHE A 41 1.69 14.38 10.12
N PRO A 42 0.54 13.98 9.53
CA PRO A 42 -0.13 14.69 8.43
C PRO A 42 -0.90 15.92 8.90
N LYS A 43 -0.22 16.89 9.50
CA LYS A 43 -0.83 18.06 10.14
C LYS A 43 -1.65 18.90 9.16
N ASN A 44 -1.09 19.18 7.98
CA ASN A 44 -1.77 20.05 7.00
C ASN A 44 -2.92 19.29 6.32
N ALA A 45 -2.72 18.02 5.99
CA ALA A 45 -3.77 17.19 5.42
C ALA A 45 -4.94 17.02 6.42
N LEU A 46 -4.66 16.78 7.70
CA LEU A 46 -5.68 16.71 8.75
C LEU A 46 -6.44 18.04 8.88
N GLN A 47 -5.73 19.15 8.93
CA GLN A 47 -6.37 20.48 9.01
C GLN A 47 -7.24 20.75 7.77
N PHE A 48 -6.78 20.36 6.59
CA PHE A 48 -7.57 20.44 5.37
C PHE A 48 -8.86 19.62 5.51
N CYS A 49 -8.78 18.35 5.90
CA CYS A 49 -9.94 17.47 6.06
C CYS A 49 -10.97 18.05 7.06
N LEU A 50 -10.52 18.54 8.22
CA LEU A 50 -11.40 19.17 9.22
C LEU A 50 -12.07 20.44 8.68
N SER A 51 -11.34 21.24 7.91
CA SER A 51 -11.85 22.50 7.34
C SER A 51 -12.98 22.29 6.32
N GLN A 52 -13.00 21.14 5.61
CA GLN A 52 -14.04 20.84 4.63
C GLN A 52 -15.44 20.72 5.26
N GLN A 53 -15.51 20.37 6.53
CA GLN A 53 -16.76 20.28 7.31
C GLN A 53 -16.85 21.36 8.40
N GLN A 54 -15.91 22.30 8.45
CA GLN A 54 -15.82 23.36 9.47
C GLN A 54 -15.87 22.82 10.90
N ILE A 55 -15.22 21.68 11.14
CA ILE A 55 -15.23 20.99 12.45
C ILE A 55 -13.86 21.04 13.12
N LYS A 56 -13.86 20.79 14.44
CA LYS A 56 -12.65 20.61 15.25
C LYS A 56 -12.42 19.13 15.54
N ILE A 57 -11.18 18.77 15.87
CA ILE A 57 -10.80 17.37 16.15
C ILE A 57 -11.61 16.74 17.29
N ASN A 58 -11.96 17.50 18.32
CA ASN A 58 -12.76 17.02 19.44
C ASN A 58 -14.25 16.80 19.11
N SER A 59 -14.68 17.13 17.90
CA SER A 59 -16.05 16.90 17.42
C SER A 59 -16.16 15.71 16.44
N VAL A 60 -15.07 14.95 16.25
CA VAL A 60 -15.14 13.67 15.54
C VAL A 60 -15.43 12.54 16.51
N ASP A 61 -16.06 11.48 16.02
CA ASP A 61 -16.49 10.35 16.85
C ASP A 61 -15.35 9.36 17.11
N ALA A 62 -14.39 9.27 16.18
CA ALA A 62 -13.21 8.42 16.28
C ALA A 62 -12.06 8.89 15.38
N ILE A 63 -10.85 8.48 15.75
CA ILE A 63 -9.65 8.56 14.90
C ILE A 63 -9.22 7.13 14.57
N ALA A 64 -8.90 6.87 13.30
CA ALA A 64 -8.43 5.59 12.80
C ALA A 64 -7.00 5.74 12.27
N GLN A 65 -6.03 5.05 12.88
CA GLN A 65 -4.64 5.03 12.45
C GLN A 65 -4.37 3.75 11.64
N ALA A 66 -3.83 3.91 10.45
CA ALA A 66 -3.57 2.81 9.51
C ALA A 66 -2.27 2.06 9.82
N TRP A 67 -2.08 1.67 11.05
CA TRP A 67 -0.96 0.87 11.52
C TRP A 67 -1.24 0.39 12.94
N ASN A 68 -1.03 -0.92 13.18
CA ASN A 68 -1.14 -1.48 14.53
C ASN A 68 0.25 -1.72 15.13
N PRO A 69 0.80 -0.79 15.93
CA PRO A 69 2.14 -0.89 16.49
C PRO A 69 2.31 -2.10 17.41
N GLY A 70 1.22 -2.58 18.02
CA GLY A 70 1.24 -3.76 18.88
C GLY A 70 1.57 -5.06 18.13
N SER A 71 1.26 -5.14 16.84
CA SER A 71 1.54 -6.32 16.02
C SER A 71 3.02 -6.70 16.02
N LYS A 72 3.92 -5.73 15.97
CA LYS A 72 5.37 -5.98 15.94
C LYS A 72 5.93 -6.53 17.25
N TRP A 73 5.27 -6.29 18.36
CA TRP A 73 5.72 -6.76 19.66
C TRP A 73 5.36 -8.22 19.94
N VAL A 74 4.25 -8.65 19.40
CA VAL A 74 3.79 -10.04 19.53
C VAL A 74 4.53 -10.97 18.59
N SER A 75 4.83 -10.50 17.37
CA SER A 75 5.54 -11.27 16.35
C SER A 75 6.88 -10.64 16.01
N PHE A 76 7.84 -10.74 16.95
CA PHE A 76 9.19 -10.25 16.71
C PHE A 76 9.84 -11.02 15.55
N ASN A 77 10.12 -10.33 14.46
CA ASN A 77 10.92 -10.85 13.38
C ASN A 77 12.29 -10.16 13.37
N PRO A 78 13.37 -10.88 13.68
CA PRO A 78 14.72 -10.31 13.72
C PRO A 78 15.21 -9.84 12.34
N LEU A 79 14.61 -10.33 11.26
CA LEU A 79 14.95 -9.94 9.88
C LEU A 79 14.33 -8.59 9.48
N ILE A 80 13.40 -8.07 10.26
CA ILE A 80 12.82 -6.74 10.00
C ILE A 80 13.79 -5.70 10.56
N SER A 81 14.26 -4.84 9.66
CA SER A 81 15.15 -3.73 9.98
C SER A 81 14.70 -2.90 11.18
N SER A 82 15.65 -2.47 11.98
CA SER A 82 15.48 -1.64 13.16
C SER A 82 14.91 -0.23 12.91
N ASN A 83 14.60 0.14 11.67
CA ASN A 83 13.92 1.40 11.32
C ASN A 83 12.54 1.59 11.99
N ARG A 84 12.14 0.68 12.83
CA ARG A 84 10.99 0.72 13.75
C ARG A 84 10.98 1.93 14.69
N VAL A 85 12.07 2.61 14.78
CA VAL A 85 12.49 3.30 16.01
C VAL A 85 11.89 4.67 16.18
N LYS A 86 11.11 5.19 15.24
CA LYS A 86 10.79 6.62 15.33
C LYS A 86 9.31 6.96 15.17
N ARG A 87 8.44 6.03 15.52
CA ARG A 87 7.01 6.35 15.60
C ARG A 87 6.70 6.90 16.98
N GLU A 88 6.14 8.08 17.05
CA GLU A 88 5.72 8.72 18.30
C GLU A 88 4.69 7.87 19.07
N ASP A 89 3.80 7.18 18.35
CA ASP A 89 2.79 6.30 18.92
C ASP A 89 3.37 5.07 19.64
N TYR A 90 4.61 4.65 19.36
CA TYR A 90 5.28 3.59 20.13
C TYR A 90 5.41 3.91 21.61
N PHE A 91 5.71 5.14 21.94
CA PHE A 91 5.89 5.55 23.33
C PHE A 91 4.58 5.61 24.13
N TYR A 92 3.47 5.87 23.45
CA TYR A 92 2.18 6.09 24.10
C TYR A 92 1.26 4.88 24.02
N THR A 93 1.37 4.07 22.98
CA THR A 93 0.43 2.99 22.70
C THR A 93 0.96 1.60 22.99
N VAL A 94 2.30 1.41 22.93
CA VAL A 94 2.90 0.10 23.15
C VAL A 94 2.62 -0.47 24.54
N PRO A 95 2.74 0.27 25.65
CA PRO A 95 2.42 -0.28 26.95
C PRO A 95 0.97 -0.76 27.05
N ASP A 96 0.02 0.03 26.57
CA ASP A 96 -1.40 -0.33 26.60
C ASP A 96 -1.70 -1.53 25.70
N ASN A 97 -1.08 -1.57 24.52
CA ASN A 97 -1.23 -2.67 23.59
C ASN A 97 -0.60 -3.96 24.14
N LEU A 98 0.57 -3.87 24.79
CA LEU A 98 1.25 -5.01 25.38
C LEU A 98 0.33 -5.70 26.41
N PHE A 99 -0.29 -4.96 27.30
CA PHE A 99 -1.22 -5.51 28.28
C PHE A 99 -2.47 -6.13 27.63
N ASN A 100 -2.95 -5.57 26.53
CA ASN A 100 -4.07 -6.12 25.79
C ASN A 100 -3.71 -7.43 25.06
N PHE A 101 -2.45 -7.66 24.76
CA PHE A 101 -1.97 -8.85 24.05
C PHE A 101 -1.52 -9.98 24.97
N ILE A 102 -1.28 -9.73 26.25
CA ILE A 102 -0.89 -10.76 27.21
C ILE A 102 -1.94 -11.87 27.23
N GLY A 103 -1.51 -13.10 26.97
CA GLY A 103 -2.37 -14.27 26.97
C GLY A 103 -3.19 -14.52 25.71
N ARG A 104 -3.01 -13.74 24.66
CA ARG A 104 -3.63 -13.98 23.34
C ARG A 104 -2.70 -14.76 22.43
N THR A 105 -3.28 -15.69 21.67
CA THR A 105 -2.53 -16.47 20.65
C THR A 105 -2.48 -15.78 19.29
N GLU A 106 -3.39 -14.83 19.04
CA GLU A 106 -3.50 -14.13 17.76
C GLU A 106 -3.36 -12.62 17.96
N ILE A 107 -2.73 -11.97 16.99
CA ILE A 107 -2.64 -10.52 16.94
C ILE A 107 -4.00 -9.97 16.52
N PRO A 108 -4.63 -9.11 17.30
CA PRO A 108 -5.92 -8.56 16.93
C PRO A 108 -5.81 -7.65 15.70
N ASP A 109 -6.88 -7.61 14.92
CA ASP A 109 -6.98 -6.78 13.72
C ASP A 109 -6.88 -5.29 14.02
N TYR A 110 -7.25 -4.90 15.23
CA TYR A 110 -7.13 -3.53 15.73
C TYR A 110 -7.01 -3.48 17.24
N VAL A 111 -6.49 -2.36 17.75
CA VAL A 111 -6.51 -1.99 19.18
C VAL A 111 -7.10 -0.61 19.35
N ILE A 112 -7.65 -0.33 20.53
CA ILE A 112 -8.32 0.93 20.85
C ILE A 112 -7.60 1.60 22.01
N GLN A 113 -7.24 2.85 21.83
CA GLN A 113 -6.79 3.74 22.90
C GLN A 113 -7.90 4.74 23.22
N LYS A 114 -8.35 4.75 24.45
CA LYS A 114 -9.33 5.72 24.97
C LYS A 114 -8.62 6.76 25.80
N PHE A 115 -9.02 7.99 25.65
CA PHE A 115 -8.47 9.12 26.38
C PHE A 115 -9.48 9.65 27.41
N GLU A 116 -8.98 10.12 28.52
CA GLU A 116 -9.76 10.96 29.42
C GLU A 116 -9.99 12.34 28.80
N ARG A 117 -10.98 13.10 29.31
CA ARG A 117 -11.25 14.49 28.89
C ARG A 117 -11.92 14.69 27.52
N GLY A 118 -12.72 13.74 27.05
CA GLY A 118 -13.58 13.95 25.87
C GLY A 118 -12.83 14.04 24.54
N LEU A 119 -11.62 13.52 24.46
CA LEU A 119 -10.95 13.31 23.18
C LEU A 119 -11.49 12.04 22.49
N PRO A 120 -11.59 12.01 21.18
CA PRO A 120 -12.05 10.85 20.44
C PRO A 120 -11.13 9.64 20.68
N PRO A 121 -11.67 8.42 20.74
CA PRO A 121 -10.83 7.21 20.80
C PRO A 121 -10.02 7.05 19.53
N VAL A 122 -8.82 6.48 19.67
CA VAL A 122 -7.96 6.12 18.54
C VAL A 122 -8.00 4.62 18.33
N TYR A 123 -8.31 4.21 17.10
CA TYR A 123 -8.30 2.83 16.63
C TYR A 123 -7.05 2.62 15.78
N TYR A 124 -6.19 1.71 16.18
CA TYR A 124 -5.02 1.30 15.41
C TYR A 124 -5.37 0.04 14.65
N VAL A 125 -5.50 0.14 13.34
CA VAL A 125 -5.94 -0.93 12.45
C VAL A 125 -4.75 -1.51 11.70
N LYS A 126 -4.69 -2.82 11.54
CA LYS A 126 -3.65 -3.48 10.72
C LYS A 126 -3.60 -2.88 9.33
N HIS A 127 -2.37 -2.68 8.84
CA HIS A 127 -2.07 -2.04 7.56
C HIS A 127 -2.79 -2.69 6.37
N HIS A 128 -2.69 -4.01 6.22
CA HIS A 128 -3.35 -4.73 5.12
C HIS A 128 -4.88 -4.72 5.21
N LEU A 129 -5.47 -4.60 6.42
CA LEU A 129 -6.91 -4.39 6.55
C LEU A 129 -7.33 -2.99 6.09
N CYS A 130 -6.48 -1.98 6.27
CA CYS A 130 -6.73 -0.65 5.72
C CYS A 130 -6.69 -0.67 4.19
N HIS A 131 -5.73 -1.36 3.57
CA HIS A 131 -5.73 -1.58 2.13
C HIS A 131 -7.00 -2.28 1.65
N ALA A 132 -7.39 -3.38 2.28
CA ALA A 132 -8.59 -4.12 1.93
C ALA A 132 -9.87 -3.26 2.05
N ALA A 133 -9.97 -2.48 3.13
CA ALA A 133 -11.11 -1.59 3.35
C ALA A 133 -11.16 -0.44 2.33
N ASN A 134 -10.00 0.13 1.97
CA ASN A 134 -9.89 1.13 0.91
C ASN A 134 -10.42 0.59 -0.43
N ALA A 135 -10.00 -0.61 -0.82
CA ALA A 135 -10.48 -1.21 -2.06
C ALA A 135 -11.96 -1.62 -1.99
N PHE A 136 -12.37 -2.33 -0.93
CA PHE A 136 -13.70 -2.90 -0.87
C PHE A 136 -14.81 -1.87 -0.67
N PHE A 137 -14.66 -0.97 0.30
CA PHE A 137 -15.73 -0.01 0.62
C PHE A 137 -15.88 1.11 -0.41
N LEU A 138 -14.86 1.37 -1.22
CA LEU A 138 -14.96 2.28 -2.36
C LEU A 138 -15.46 1.58 -3.64
N SER A 139 -15.48 0.24 -3.67
CA SER A 139 -15.96 -0.52 -4.83
C SER A 139 -17.49 -0.51 -4.91
N PRO A 140 -18.07 -0.80 -6.09
CA PRO A 140 -19.51 -0.97 -6.24
C PRO A 140 -20.01 -2.34 -5.73
N PHE A 141 -19.14 -3.23 -5.22
CA PHE A 141 -19.46 -4.62 -4.94
C PHE A 141 -20.02 -4.80 -3.53
N ASN A 142 -21.06 -5.62 -3.38
CA ASN A 142 -21.57 -6.05 -2.07
C ASN A 142 -20.76 -7.20 -1.47
N ASN A 143 -20.11 -7.99 -2.32
CA ASN A 143 -19.17 -9.03 -1.96
C ASN A 143 -18.06 -9.10 -3.01
N ALA A 144 -16.85 -9.47 -2.57
CA ALA A 144 -15.70 -9.63 -3.44
C ALA A 144 -14.61 -10.45 -2.74
N ALA A 145 -13.80 -11.18 -3.51
CA ALA A 145 -12.50 -11.60 -3.07
C ALA A 145 -11.59 -10.38 -2.92
N VAL A 146 -10.66 -10.41 -1.97
CA VAL A 146 -9.68 -9.32 -1.77
C VAL A 146 -8.27 -9.89 -1.77
N LEU A 147 -7.39 -9.24 -2.54
CA LEU A 147 -5.95 -9.45 -2.49
C LEU A 147 -5.29 -8.10 -2.22
N THR A 148 -4.48 -8.04 -1.17
CA THR A 148 -3.59 -6.90 -0.92
C THR A 148 -2.15 -7.34 -1.09
N ALA A 149 -1.34 -6.57 -1.82
CA ALA A 149 0.06 -6.87 -2.05
C ALA A 149 0.90 -5.59 -1.98
N ASP A 150 1.88 -5.61 -1.09
CA ASP A 150 2.70 -4.45 -0.79
C ASP A 150 4.16 -4.84 -0.57
N TRP A 151 5.00 -3.87 -0.23
CA TRP A 151 6.34 -4.16 0.29
C TRP A 151 6.22 -4.89 1.63
N THR A 152 5.60 -4.26 2.61
CA THR A 152 5.27 -4.85 3.91
C THR A 152 4.24 -4.01 4.64
N GLY A 153 3.35 -4.66 5.39
CA GLY A 153 2.62 -4.06 6.50
C GLY A 153 3.42 -4.20 7.80
N GLU A 154 2.75 -4.53 8.89
CA GLU A 154 3.42 -4.83 10.16
C GLU A 154 4.42 -5.99 10.01
N ILE A 155 4.00 -7.07 9.39
CA ILE A 155 4.80 -8.25 9.01
C ILE A 155 4.31 -8.85 7.68
N GLU A 156 3.06 -8.60 7.33
CA GLU A 156 2.42 -9.12 6.13
C GLU A 156 2.95 -8.40 4.90
N SER A 157 3.19 -9.14 3.81
CA SER A 157 3.49 -8.61 2.47
C SER A 157 2.34 -8.84 1.50
N VAL A 158 1.49 -9.84 1.78
CA VAL A 158 0.28 -10.16 1.03
C VAL A 158 -0.80 -10.59 2.01
N SER A 159 -2.05 -10.20 1.76
CA SER A 159 -3.22 -10.77 2.45
C SER A 159 -4.28 -11.15 1.45
N LYS A 160 -4.88 -12.35 1.64
CA LYS A 160 -5.99 -12.88 0.85
C LYS A 160 -7.21 -13.02 1.74
N GLY A 161 -8.37 -12.65 1.23
CA GLY A 161 -9.59 -12.67 2.01
C GLY A 161 -10.86 -12.60 1.17
N PHE A 162 -11.97 -12.48 1.89
CA PHE A 162 -13.29 -12.29 1.32
C PHE A 162 -14.02 -11.18 2.09
N CYS A 163 -14.66 -10.31 1.33
CA CYS A 163 -15.41 -9.16 1.83
C CYS A 163 -16.90 -9.36 1.54
N SER A 164 -17.76 -9.06 2.51
CA SER A 164 -19.22 -9.13 2.32
C SER A 164 -19.94 -8.17 3.28
N GLY A 165 -20.81 -7.31 2.74
CA GLY A 165 -21.50 -6.29 3.52
C GLY A 165 -20.53 -5.38 4.26
N ASN A 166 -20.55 -5.40 5.60
CA ASN A 166 -19.64 -4.63 6.45
C ASN A 166 -18.44 -5.47 6.97
N SER A 167 -18.25 -6.67 6.46
CA SER A 167 -17.22 -7.59 6.96
C SER A 167 -16.08 -7.74 5.96
N ILE A 168 -14.86 -7.71 6.45
CA ILE A 168 -13.64 -8.08 5.76
C ILE A 168 -13.01 -9.23 6.55
N LYS A 169 -12.92 -10.41 5.94
CA LYS A 169 -12.31 -11.58 6.55
C LYS A 169 -11.05 -11.95 5.78
N ILE A 170 -9.89 -11.69 6.37
CA ILE A 170 -8.62 -12.21 5.89
C ILE A 170 -8.50 -13.66 6.39
N PHE A 171 -8.21 -14.59 5.52
CA PHE A 171 -8.07 -16.02 5.85
C PHE A 171 -6.68 -16.55 5.54
N ASP A 172 -5.85 -15.78 4.84
CA ASP A 172 -4.51 -16.20 4.45
C ASP A 172 -3.58 -15.01 4.30
N THR A 173 -2.32 -15.13 4.76
CA THR A 173 -1.33 -14.05 4.72
C THR A 173 0.06 -14.60 4.39
N GLN A 174 0.79 -13.88 3.55
CA GLN A 174 2.21 -14.10 3.31
C GLN A 174 3.02 -13.01 4.01
N TRP A 175 4.15 -13.40 4.58
CA TRP A 175 4.99 -12.51 5.38
C TRP A 175 6.31 -12.22 4.68
N ILE A 176 6.95 -11.14 5.09
CA ILE A 176 8.34 -10.92 4.71
C ILE A 176 9.22 -12.08 5.23
N PRO A 177 10.28 -12.46 4.53
CA PRO A 177 10.96 -11.76 3.43
C PRO A 177 10.34 -11.98 2.04
N HIS A 178 9.26 -12.73 1.91
CA HIS A 178 8.66 -13.08 0.63
C HIS A 178 7.64 -12.00 0.22
N SER A 179 8.12 -10.94 -0.41
CA SER A 179 7.33 -9.77 -0.80
C SER A 179 7.49 -9.46 -2.28
N ILE A 180 6.36 -9.32 -2.98
CA ILE A 180 6.36 -8.91 -4.39
C ILE A 180 6.74 -7.44 -4.55
N GLY A 181 6.40 -6.58 -3.57
CA GLY A 181 6.84 -5.19 -3.57
C GLY A 181 8.36 -5.08 -3.42
N MET A 182 8.95 -5.86 -2.50
CA MET A 182 10.40 -5.93 -2.35
C MET A 182 11.08 -6.54 -3.59
N PHE A 183 10.51 -7.58 -4.20
CA PHE A 183 10.97 -8.12 -5.46
C PHE A 183 11.06 -7.03 -6.54
N TYR A 184 10.00 -6.27 -6.74
CA TYR A 184 9.95 -5.20 -7.72
C TYR A 184 10.97 -4.07 -7.40
N ALA A 185 11.05 -3.66 -6.14
CA ALA A 185 12.01 -2.66 -5.67
C ALA A 185 13.47 -3.09 -5.85
N THR A 186 13.76 -4.39 -5.73
CA THR A 186 15.10 -4.96 -6.00
C THR A 186 15.53 -4.67 -7.44
N PHE A 187 14.68 -4.94 -8.41
CA PHE A 187 14.99 -4.64 -9.81
C PHE A 187 14.99 -3.14 -10.10
N THR A 188 14.17 -2.36 -9.40
CA THR A 188 14.21 -0.90 -9.46
C THR A 188 15.60 -0.38 -9.07
N GLN A 189 16.17 -0.92 -7.99
CA GLN A 189 17.53 -0.55 -7.55
C GLN A 189 18.61 -1.03 -8.53
N ILE A 190 18.53 -2.27 -9.02
CA ILE A 190 19.48 -2.82 -10.01
C ILE A 190 19.52 -1.95 -11.27
N LEU A 191 18.38 -1.46 -11.73
CA LEU A 191 18.27 -0.60 -12.92
C LEU A 191 18.67 0.87 -12.66
N GLY A 192 19.25 1.19 -11.50
CA GLY A 192 19.78 2.50 -11.16
C GLY A 192 18.72 3.51 -10.72
N TYR A 193 17.54 3.07 -10.40
CA TYR A 193 16.45 3.91 -9.90
C TYR A 193 16.26 3.78 -8.38
N ARG A 194 15.55 4.73 -7.80
CA ARG A 194 15.32 4.76 -6.35
C ARG A 194 14.19 3.79 -5.97
N PRO A 195 14.46 2.74 -5.16
CA PRO A 195 13.44 1.85 -4.64
C PRO A 195 12.40 2.62 -3.81
N ASP A 196 11.18 2.11 -3.77
CA ASP A 196 10.01 2.72 -3.10
C ASP A 196 9.65 4.12 -3.62
N ASN A 197 10.04 4.43 -4.85
CA ASN A 197 9.75 5.73 -5.47
C ASN A 197 9.65 5.70 -7.00
N ASP A 198 10.48 4.93 -7.66
CA ASP A 198 10.68 4.99 -9.11
C ASP A 198 10.23 3.72 -9.85
N GLU A 199 9.51 2.81 -9.20
CA GLU A 199 8.99 1.55 -9.77
C GLU A 199 8.20 1.78 -11.05
N TRP A 200 7.50 2.90 -11.13
CA TRP A 200 6.74 3.30 -12.33
C TRP A 200 7.61 3.50 -13.57
N LYS A 201 8.88 3.89 -13.42
CA LYS A 201 9.83 4.02 -14.54
C LYS A 201 10.19 2.65 -15.09
N VAL A 202 10.43 1.71 -14.19
CA VAL A 202 10.74 0.32 -14.55
C VAL A 202 9.52 -0.34 -15.21
N MET A 203 8.31 -0.09 -14.69
CA MET A 203 7.07 -0.53 -15.32
C MET A 203 6.94 0.04 -16.74
N ALA A 204 7.24 1.31 -16.96
CA ALA A 204 7.21 1.91 -18.30
C ALA A 204 8.22 1.25 -19.25
N MET A 205 9.46 1.04 -18.81
CA MET A 205 10.49 0.34 -19.61
C MET A 205 10.09 -1.10 -19.93
N SER A 206 9.34 -1.78 -19.07
CA SER A 206 8.88 -3.15 -19.32
C SER A 206 7.94 -3.28 -20.51
N ALA A 207 7.33 -2.18 -20.95
CA ALA A 207 6.45 -2.13 -22.11
C ALA A 207 7.20 -2.14 -23.46
N GLU A 208 8.51 -1.90 -23.46
CA GLU A 208 9.33 -1.95 -24.67
C GLU A 208 9.32 -3.35 -25.28
N ASN A 209 9.25 -3.40 -26.62
CA ASN A 209 9.19 -4.66 -27.36
C ASN A 209 10.59 -5.23 -27.59
N VAL A 210 11.17 -5.85 -26.55
CA VAL A 210 12.49 -6.48 -26.58
C VAL A 210 12.37 -7.96 -26.24
N ASP A 211 13.27 -8.78 -26.76
CA ASP A 211 13.37 -10.18 -26.35
C ASP A 211 14.05 -10.28 -24.98
N SER A 212 13.34 -10.86 -24.02
CA SER A 212 13.79 -11.03 -22.63
C SER A 212 13.59 -12.44 -22.10
N GLY A 213 13.23 -13.41 -22.98
CA GLY A 213 12.78 -14.73 -22.56
C GLY A 213 13.79 -15.48 -21.67
N TYR A 214 15.06 -15.46 -22.05
CA TYR A 214 16.10 -16.13 -21.25
C TYR A 214 16.35 -15.48 -19.87
N LEU A 215 16.18 -14.16 -19.74
CA LEU A 215 16.25 -13.48 -18.42
C LEU A 215 15.02 -13.79 -17.58
N GLU A 216 13.86 -13.91 -18.22
CA GLU A 216 12.62 -14.31 -17.53
C GLU A 216 12.79 -15.66 -16.85
N ASP A 217 13.33 -16.66 -17.56
CA ASP A 217 13.56 -18.00 -17.01
C ASP A 217 14.59 -17.97 -15.86
N ARG A 218 15.67 -17.21 -16.00
CA ARG A 218 16.68 -17.05 -14.94
C ARG A 218 16.10 -16.43 -13.68
N ILE A 219 15.31 -15.36 -13.83
CA ILE A 219 14.65 -14.70 -12.70
C ILE A 219 13.60 -15.64 -12.08
N LEU A 220 12.83 -16.34 -12.90
CA LEU A 220 11.82 -17.30 -12.44
C LEU A 220 12.43 -18.42 -11.58
N ASN A 221 13.62 -18.89 -11.93
CA ASN A 221 14.35 -19.92 -11.17
C ASN A 221 14.84 -19.45 -9.79
N THR A 222 14.72 -18.15 -9.46
CA THR A 222 14.98 -17.63 -8.11
C THR A 222 13.74 -17.60 -7.22
N ILE A 223 12.61 -18.12 -7.72
CA ILE A 223 11.31 -18.09 -7.08
C ILE A 223 10.73 -19.49 -7.03
N SER A 224 10.16 -19.86 -5.90
CA SER A 224 9.40 -21.09 -5.76
C SER A 224 7.92 -20.77 -5.55
N PHE A 225 7.06 -21.35 -6.36
CA PHE A 225 5.61 -21.33 -6.17
C PHE A 225 5.19 -22.46 -5.23
N LEU A 226 4.28 -22.19 -4.31
CA LEU A 226 3.78 -23.15 -3.33
C LEU A 226 2.32 -23.50 -3.66
N ASP A 227 1.91 -24.71 -3.29
CA ASP A 227 0.57 -25.24 -3.60
C ASP A 227 -0.58 -24.46 -2.92
N ASP A 228 -0.27 -23.69 -1.86
CA ASP A 228 -1.21 -22.84 -1.14
C ASP A 228 -1.38 -21.44 -1.77
N GLY A 229 -0.84 -21.23 -2.97
CA GLY A 229 -0.89 -19.95 -3.67
C GLY A 229 0.08 -18.89 -3.13
N HIS A 230 1.04 -19.28 -2.30
CA HIS A 230 2.15 -18.47 -1.88
C HIS A 230 3.35 -18.60 -2.83
N PHE A 231 4.37 -17.78 -2.63
CA PHE A 231 5.65 -17.91 -3.31
C PHE A 231 6.80 -17.66 -2.34
N LYS A 232 7.97 -18.17 -2.67
CA LYS A 232 9.20 -17.88 -1.92
C LYS A 232 10.25 -17.25 -2.82
N LEU A 233 10.84 -16.17 -2.35
CA LEU A 233 12.06 -15.60 -2.92
C LEU A 233 13.28 -16.32 -2.32
N ASP A 234 14.19 -16.77 -3.16
CA ASP A 234 15.45 -17.38 -2.69
C ASP A 234 16.34 -16.27 -2.09
N GLN A 235 16.50 -16.30 -0.77
CA GLN A 235 17.19 -15.27 0.01
C GLN A 235 18.68 -15.13 -0.31
N LYS A 236 19.26 -16.05 -1.07
CA LYS A 236 20.63 -15.89 -1.57
C LYS A 236 20.72 -14.83 -2.67
N TYR A 237 19.59 -14.48 -3.31
CA TYR A 237 19.50 -13.47 -4.36
C TYR A 237 18.90 -12.16 -3.86
N TYR A 238 17.90 -12.22 -2.98
CA TYR A 238 17.10 -11.09 -2.49
C TYR A 238 17.45 -10.80 -1.03
N THR A 239 18.20 -9.73 -0.79
CA THR A 239 18.76 -9.39 0.53
C THR A 239 18.01 -8.26 1.23
N GLY A 240 16.96 -7.71 0.62
CA GLY A 240 16.27 -6.52 1.09
C GLY A 240 15.52 -6.65 2.43
N ALA A 241 15.31 -7.88 2.92
CA ALA A 241 14.74 -8.12 4.25
C ALA A 241 15.81 -8.20 5.35
N LEU A 242 17.10 -8.23 4.98
CA LEU A 242 18.20 -8.28 5.93
C LEU A 242 18.43 -6.88 6.52
N VAL A 243 18.81 -6.86 7.79
CA VAL A 243 19.15 -5.62 8.50
C VAL A 243 20.46 -5.06 7.94
N ASP A 244 20.46 -3.74 7.71
CA ASP A 244 21.68 -2.97 7.35
C ASP A 244 22.38 -3.39 6.06
N GLN A 245 21.67 -4.00 5.12
CA GLN A 245 22.20 -4.22 3.78
C GLN A 245 21.98 -2.98 2.90
N PRO A 246 23.03 -2.48 2.22
CA PRO A 246 22.92 -1.30 1.36
C PRO A 246 22.13 -1.60 0.07
N ASN A 247 22.14 -2.85 -0.37
CA ASN A 247 21.48 -3.30 -1.57
C ASN A 247 20.38 -4.32 -1.27
N LEU A 248 19.33 -4.30 -2.08
CA LEU A 248 18.23 -5.27 -2.02
C LEU A 248 18.57 -6.59 -2.74
N TYR A 249 19.74 -6.68 -3.33
CA TYR A 249 20.21 -7.79 -4.17
C TYR A 249 21.60 -8.25 -3.77
N SER A 250 21.91 -9.50 -4.09
CA SER A 250 23.25 -10.07 -3.99
C SER A 250 23.99 -10.02 -5.32
N GLU A 251 25.33 -10.22 -5.30
CA GLU A 251 26.13 -10.39 -6.51
C GLU A 251 25.63 -11.58 -7.36
N GLY A 252 25.12 -12.63 -6.72
CA GLY A 252 24.54 -13.80 -7.40
C GLY A 252 23.36 -13.42 -8.30
N LEU A 253 22.53 -12.46 -7.92
CA LEU A 253 21.43 -11.96 -8.75
C LEU A 253 21.97 -11.16 -9.96
N LEU A 254 22.99 -10.33 -9.74
CA LEU A 254 23.62 -9.58 -10.84
C LEU A 254 24.22 -10.50 -11.90
N LEU A 255 24.88 -11.59 -11.47
CA LEU A 255 25.43 -12.58 -12.40
C LEU A 255 24.35 -13.26 -13.24
N LEU A 256 23.18 -13.54 -12.68
CA LEU A 256 22.03 -14.04 -13.47
C LEU A 256 21.56 -13.05 -14.52
N LEU A 257 21.75 -11.74 -14.28
CA LEU A 257 21.39 -10.65 -15.19
C LEU A 257 22.56 -10.24 -16.13
N GLU A 258 23.62 -11.06 -16.16
CA GLU A 258 24.80 -10.85 -17.02
C GLU A 258 25.59 -9.59 -16.70
N THR A 259 25.56 -9.15 -15.43
CA THR A 259 26.32 -8.00 -14.93
C THR A 259 26.98 -8.34 -13.59
N THR A 260 27.77 -7.40 -13.06
CA THR A 260 28.41 -7.48 -11.74
C THR A 260 28.36 -6.09 -11.10
N THR A 261 28.66 -6.00 -9.80
CA THR A 261 28.71 -4.70 -9.10
C THR A 261 29.61 -3.70 -9.84
N ASP A 262 30.78 -4.11 -10.29
CA ASP A 262 31.73 -3.25 -11.02
C ASP A 262 31.23 -2.79 -12.39
N LYS A 263 30.39 -3.61 -13.04
CA LYS A 263 29.83 -3.33 -14.37
C LYS A 263 28.47 -2.68 -14.34
N LEU A 264 27.80 -2.65 -13.20
CA LEU A 264 26.40 -2.25 -13.09
C LEU A 264 26.15 -0.84 -13.63
N GLN A 265 27.06 0.10 -13.38
CA GLN A 265 26.94 1.46 -13.92
C GLN A 265 27.00 1.49 -15.45
N ALA A 266 27.85 0.68 -16.05
CA ALA A 266 27.94 0.56 -17.52
C ALA A 266 26.69 -0.11 -18.07
N SER A 267 26.18 -1.16 -17.42
CA SER A 267 24.93 -1.83 -17.79
C SER A 267 23.73 -0.87 -17.70
N ASN A 268 23.69 0.00 -16.70
CA ASN A 268 22.64 1.02 -16.56
C ASN A 268 22.72 2.17 -17.58
N ASN A 269 23.81 2.26 -18.35
CA ASN A 269 23.91 3.15 -19.51
C ASN A 269 23.46 2.46 -20.81
N ASP A 270 23.21 1.15 -20.80
CA ASP A 270 22.62 0.39 -21.90
C ASP A 270 21.10 0.29 -21.72
N TYR A 271 20.37 1.15 -22.40
CA TYR A 271 18.90 1.16 -22.37
C TYR A 271 18.30 -0.17 -22.86
N GLY A 272 18.94 -0.83 -23.82
CA GLY A 272 18.49 -2.14 -24.32
C GLY A 272 18.54 -3.21 -23.24
N TRP A 273 19.62 -3.27 -22.45
CA TRP A 273 19.75 -4.16 -21.32
C TRP A 273 18.72 -3.83 -20.23
N GLN A 274 18.54 -2.55 -19.90
CA GLN A 274 17.54 -2.12 -18.91
C GLN A 274 16.13 -2.58 -19.32
N CYS A 275 15.74 -2.39 -20.58
CA CYS A 275 14.43 -2.82 -21.08
C CYS A 275 14.25 -4.35 -20.99
N LYS A 276 15.29 -5.13 -21.32
CA LYS A 276 15.24 -6.61 -21.21
C LYS A 276 15.03 -7.05 -19.77
N VAL A 277 15.78 -6.49 -18.82
CA VAL A 277 15.63 -6.80 -17.38
C VAL A 277 14.27 -6.36 -16.87
N ALA A 278 13.84 -5.14 -17.18
CA ALA A 278 12.53 -4.62 -16.78
C ALA A 278 11.38 -5.50 -17.30
N ARG A 279 11.45 -5.90 -18.58
CA ARG A 279 10.42 -6.77 -19.18
C ARG A 279 10.41 -8.17 -18.57
N ALA A 280 11.57 -8.76 -18.36
CA ALA A 280 11.69 -10.09 -17.74
C ALA A 280 11.09 -10.11 -16.34
N MET A 281 11.50 -9.18 -15.47
CA MET A 281 11.01 -9.12 -14.11
C MET A 281 9.51 -8.77 -14.03
N GLN A 282 9.00 -7.92 -14.93
CA GLN A 282 7.56 -7.62 -15.02
C GLN A 282 6.76 -8.88 -15.34
N ARG A 283 7.19 -9.71 -16.30
CA ARG A 283 6.54 -10.97 -16.64
C ARG A 283 6.57 -11.97 -15.49
N VAL A 284 7.68 -12.01 -14.76
CA VAL A 284 7.76 -12.84 -13.54
C VAL A 284 6.81 -12.32 -12.46
N SER A 285 6.73 -11.00 -12.26
CA SER A 285 5.74 -10.40 -11.35
C SER A 285 4.30 -10.77 -11.73
N GLU A 286 3.98 -10.78 -13.02
CA GLU A 286 2.68 -11.22 -13.53
C GLU A 286 2.41 -12.68 -13.16
N LYS A 287 3.36 -13.58 -13.38
CA LYS A 287 3.22 -15.01 -13.00
C LYS A 287 2.97 -15.19 -11.50
N ILE A 288 3.66 -14.41 -10.65
CA ILE A 288 3.44 -14.44 -9.20
C ILE A 288 1.99 -14.03 -8.89
N ILE A 289 1.50 -12.95 -9.50
CA ILE A 289 0.13 -12.46 -9.25
C ILE A 289 -0.90 -13.47 -9.77
N TRP A 290 -0.70 -14.05 -10.95
CA TRP A 290 -1.64 -15.06 -11.48
C TRP A 290 -1.74 -16.27 -10.55
N HIS A 291 -0.61 -16.76 -10.05
CA HIS A 291 -0.57 -17.85 -9.08
C HIS A 291 -1.37 -17.54 -7.80
N MET A 292 -1.19 -16.35 -7.24
CA MET A 292 -1.95 -15.92 -6.04
C MET A 292 -3.44 -15.76 -6.32
N LEU A 293 -3.81 -15.21 -7.49
CA LEU A 293 -5.20 -14.98 -7.86
C LEU A 293 -5.94 -16.27 -8.22
N ASP A 294 -5.25 -17.24 -8.80
CA ASP A 294 -5.83 -18.55 -9.08
C ASP A 294 -6.20 -19.28 -7.77
N ASP A 295 -5.29 -19.30 -6.79
CA ASP A 295 -5.56 -19.83 -5.46
C ASP A 295 -6.72 -19.09 -4.77
N LEU A 296 -6.70 -17.76 -4.80
CA LEU A 296 -7.77 -16.94 -4.21
C LEU A 296 -9.12 -17.22 -4.86
N TYR A 297 -9.16 -17.39 -6.19
CA TYR A 297 -10.39 -17.76 -6.88
C TYR A 297 -10.88 -19.15 -6.47
N GLU A 298 -9.98 -20.14 -6.41
CA GLU A 298 -10.35 -21.50 -6.02
C GLU A 298 -10.91 -21.55 -4.60
N LYS A 299 -10.40 -20.72 -3.66
CA LYS A 299 -10.87 -20.62 -2.28
C LYS A 299 -12.19 -19.86 -2.13
N THR A 300 -12.45 -18.88 -2.99
CA THR A 300 -13.61 -17.98 -2.82
C THR A 300 -14.72 -18.20 -3.83
N LYS A 301 -14.39 -18.65 -5.04
CA LYS A 301 -15.30 -18.73 -6.22
C LYS A 301 -16.03 -17.41 -6.50
N ALA A 302 -15.44 -16.30 -6.13
CA ALA A 302 -16.03 -14.98 -6.29
C ALA A 302 -15.92 -14.49 -7.72
N GLU A 303 -16.96 -13.84 -8.23
CA GLU A 303 -16.91 -13.16 -9.53
C GLU A 303 -16.18 -11.82 -9.45
N ASN A 304 -16.29 -11.14 -8.29
CA ASN A 304 -15.73 -9.83 -8.03
C ASN A 304 -14.42 -9.91 -7.28
N LEU A 305 -13.46 -9.11 -7.69
CA LEU A 305 -12.14 -8.97 -7.07
C LEU A 305 -11.88 -7.50 -6.72
N VAL A 306 -11.38 -7.25 -5.51
CA VAL A 306 -10.86 -5.95 -5.12
C VAL A 306 -9.38 -6.06 -4.78
N LEU A 307 -8.59 -5.07 -5.20
CA LEU A 307 -7.13 -5.08 -5.12
C LEU A 307 -6.62 -3.78 -4.49
N ALA A 308 -5.66 -3.89 -3.59
CA ALA A 308 -4.92 -2.76 -3.00
C ALA A 308 -3.52 -3.17 -2.53
N GLY A 309 -2.75 -2.20 -2.04
CA GLY A 309 -1.32 -2.30 -1.77
C GLY A 309 -0.51 -1.65 -2.89
N GLY A 310 0.70 -1.19 -2.57
CA GLY A 310 1.56 -0.45 -3.50
C GLY A 310 1.83 -1.18 -4.80
N PHE A 311 1.87 -2.52 -4.79
CA PHE A 311 2.06 -3.30 -6.00
C PHE A 311 0.97 -3.06 -7.06
N PHE A 312 -0.28 -2.81 -6.65
CA PHE A 312 -1.39 -2.57 -7.58
C PHE A 312 -1.44 -1.15 -8.17
N MET A 313 -0.40 -0.36 -7.97
CA MET A 313 -0.10 0.78 -8.85
C MET A 313 0.43 0.31 -10.22
N ASN A 314 0.74 -0.96 -10.38
CA ASN A 314 1.22 -1.56 -11.63
C ASN A 314 0.08 -1.72 -12.65
N SER A 315 -0.12 -0.70 -13.47
CA SER A 315 -1.16 -0.68 -14.51
C SER A 315 -0.97 -1.75 -15.58
N VAL A 316 0.26 -2.23 -15.81
CA VAL A 316 0.56 -3.29 -16.79
C VAL A 316 -0.02 -4.63 -16.31
N VAL A 317 0.14 -4.96 -15.02
CA VAL A 317 -0.53 -6.13 -14.42
C VAL A 317 -2.04 -5.93 -14.42
N ASN A 318 -2.50 -4.79 -13.91
CA ASN A 318 -3.92 -4.51 -13.70
C ASN A 318 -4.75 -4.66 -14.98
N GLY A 319 -4.23 -4.17 -16.10
CA GLY A 319 -4.88 -4.27 -17.41
C GLY A 319 -4.98 -5.69 -17.98
N LYS A 320 -4.33 -6.68 -17.35
CA LYS A 320 -4.31 -8.07 -17.81
C LYS A 320 -5.12 -9.03 -16.93
N ILE A 321 -5.58 -8.59 -15.75
CA ILE A 321 -6.17 -9.48 -14.73
C ILE A 321 -7.39 -10.23 -15.27
N THR A 322 -8.37 -9.54 -15.84
CA THR A 322 -9.60 -10.17 -16.34
C THR A 322 -9.38 -11.13 -17.51
N LYS A 323 -8.24 -10.98 -18.23
CA LYS A 323 -7.89 -11.88 -19.34
C LYS A 323 -7.14 -13.13 -18.88
N ASN A 324 -6.46 -13.05 -17.74
CA ASN A 324 -5.55 -14.11 -17.26
C ASN A 324 -6.05 -14.78 -15.97
N THR A 325 -7.20 -14.39 -15.46
CA THR A 325 -7.81 -14.98 -14.25
C THR A 325 -9.29 -15.28 -14.48
N LYS A 326 -9.89 -16.00 -13.57
CA LYS A 326 -11.33 -16.34 -13.62
C LYS A 326 -12.23 -15.24 -13.05
N PHE A 327 -11.67 -14.15 -12.49
CA PHE A 327 -12.44 -13.02 -11.99
C PHE A 327 -13.05 -12.22 -13.14
N GLN A 328 -14.34 -11.93 -13.03
CA GLN A 328 -15.09 -11.20 -14.09
C GLN A 328 -15.02 -9.70 -13.90
N ASN A 329 -15.11 -9.25 -12.64
CA ASN A 329 -15.14 -7.84 -12.29
C ASN A 329 -13.99 -7.52 -11.35
N VAL A 330 -13.21 -6.48 -11.65
CA VAL A 330 -12.06 -6.06 -10.86
C VAL A 330 -12.21 -4.59 -10.49
N TYR A 331 -12.00 -4.28 -9.23
CA TYR A 331 -11.92 -2.91 -8.74
C TYR A 331 -10.59 -2.67 -8.04
N ILE A 332 -9.96 -1.57 -8.40
CA ILE A 332 -8.75 -1.06 -7.76
C ILE A 332 -9.03 0.37 -7.37
N SER A 333 -8.78 0.73 -6.12
CA SER A 333 -9.04 2.09 -5.68
C SER A 333 -8.12 3.09 -6.41
N HIS A 334 -8.54 4.34 -6.48
CA HIS A 334 -7.74 5.42 -7.09
C HIS A 334 -6.47 5.78 -6.30
N SER A 335 -6.30 5.27 -5.11
CA SER A 335 -5.08 5.33 -4.30
C SER A 335 -4.86 3.96 -3.64
N PRO A 336 -4.36 2.97 -4.40
CA PRO A 336 -4.19 1.61 -3.87
C PRO A 336 -3.00 1.49 -2.93
N ASP A 337 -2.08 2.44 -2.95
CA ASP A 337 -0.88 2.54 -2.11
C ASP A 337 -1.20 3.03 -0.68
N ASP A 338 -0.17 3.21 0.13
CA ASP A 338 -0.28 3.66 1.52
C ASP A 338 -0.96 5.02 1.70
N LEU A 339 -0.95 5.88 0.68
CA LEU A 339 -1.70 7.13 0.75
C LEU A 339 -3.21 6.91 0.89
N GLY A 340 -3.73 5.81 0.36
CA GLY A 340 -5.12 5.39 0.51
C GLY A 340 -5.44 4.77 1.86
N ASN A 341 -4.44 4.41 2.67
CA ASN A 341 -4.67 3.74 3.94
C ASN A 341 -5.35 4.61 4.99
N SER A 342 -5.21 5.94 4.92
CA SER A 342 -6.03 6.83 5.76
C SER A 342 -7.52 6.71 5.43
N ILE A 343 -7.87 6.55 4.15
CA ILE A 343 -9.24 6.28 3.71
C ILE A 343 -9.70 4.92 4.23
N GLY A 344 -8.88 3.89 4.01
CA GLY A 344 -9.19 2.53 4.43
C GLY A 344 -9.38 2.39 5.94
N ALA A 345 -8.51 3.01 6.75
CA ALA A 345 -8.63 3.01 8.20
C ALA A 345 -9.96 3.63 8.67
N ALA A 346 -10.32 4.80 8.11
CA ALA A 346 -11.60 5.45 8.44
C ALA A 346 -12.80 4.57 8.08
N LEU A 347 -12.79 3.96 6.89
CA LEU A 347 -13.87 3.10 6.42
C LEU A 347 -13.94 1.77 7.20
N TYR A 348 -12.80 1.18 7.56
CA TYR A 348 -12.76 -0.03 8.38
C TYR A 348 -13.38 0.21 9.76
N VAL A 349 -12.99 1.29 10.43
CA VAL A 349 -13.56 1.66 11.72
C VAL A 349 -15.07 1.92 11.59
N ASN A 350 -15.48 2.68 10.57
CA ASN A 350 -16.88 3.02 10.35
C ASN A 350 -17.77 1.79 10.11
N HIS A 351 -17.34 0.91 9.21
CA HIS A 351 -18.19 -0.20 8.76
C HIS A 351 -17.95 -1.48 9.54
N CYS A 352 -16.69 -1.92 9.70
CA CYS A 352 -16.38 -3.20 10.34
C CYS A 352 -16.46 -3.15 11.86
N ILE A 353 -16.05 -2.04 12.49
CA ILE A 353 -16.00 -1.94 13.97
C ILE A 353 -17.28 -1.32 14.50
N LEU A 354 -17.72 -0.18 13.96
CA LEU A 354 -18.88 0.56 14.47
C LEU A 354 -20.19 0.18 13.77
N GLY A 355 -20.16 -0.75 12.82
CA GLY A 355 -21.33 -1.37 12.20
C GLY A 355 -22.20 -0.43 11.37
N GLN A 356 -21.67 0.73 10.94
CA GLN A 356 -22.45 1.68 10.16
C GLN A 356 -22.68 1.15 8.75
N ALA A 357 -23.89 1.33 8.22
CA ALA A 357 -24.24 0.91 6.89
C ALA A 357 -23.33 1.59 5.82
N ARG A 358 -23.06 0.89 4.73
CA ARG A 358 -22.39 1.48 3.58
C ARG A 358 -23.29 2.55 2.95
N SER A 359 -22.74 3.73 2.75
CA SER A 359 -23.45 4.76 1.98
C SER A 359 -23.36 4.44 0.48
N LYS A 360 -24.40 4.80 -0.27
CA LYS A 360 -24.39 4.74 -1.75
C LYS A 360 -23.63 5.92 -2.37
N HIS A 361 -22.63 6.47 -1.69
CA HIS A 361 -21.85 7.55 -2.27
C HIS A 361 -21.01 7.02 -3.44
N GLU A 362 -21.08 7.72 -4.56
CA GLU A 362 -20.15 7.46 -5.65
C GLU A 362 -18.71 7.70 -5.15
N SER A 363 -17.83 6.75 -5.47
CA SER A 363 -16.42 6.88 -5.17
C SER A 363 -15.83 8.05 -5.98
N VAL A 364 -15.61 9.17 -5.32
CA VAL A 364 -15.02 10.36 -5.95
C VAL A 364 -13.51 10.31 -5.77
N SER A 365 -12.78 10.37 -6.87
CA SER A 365 -11.30 10.39 -6.86
C SER A 365 -10.70 11.77 -6.55
N THR A 366 -11.48 12.83 -6.64
CA THR A 366 -11.03 14.23 -6.44
C THR A 366 -11.41 14.73 -5.05
N LEU A 367 -10.72 14.24 -4.02
CA LEU A 367 -11.00 14.51 -2.61
C LEU A 367 -10.12 15.62 -2.02
N GLY A 368 -9.17 16.13 -2.79
CA GLY A 368 -8.22 17.16 -2.39
C GLY A 368 -8.76 18.60 -2.50
N PRO A 369 -7.93 19.63 -2.20
CA PRO A 369 -8.30 21.02 -2.28
C PRO A 369 -8.79 21.43 -3.68
N LYS A 370 -9.89 22.20 -3.72
CA LYS A 370 -10.41 22.82 -4.95
C LYS A 370 -10.08 24.30 -4.94
N PHE A 371 -9.71 24.83 -6.09
CA PHE A 371 -9.44 26.27 -6.28
C PHE A 371 -10.40 26.82 -7.33
N CYS A 372 -11.08 27.92 -7.00
CA CYS A 372 -11.92 28.61 -7.97
C CYS A 372 -11.09 29.49 -8.92
N SER A 373 -11.65 29.85 -10.08
CA SER A 373 -10.96 30.67 -11.08
C SER A 373 -10.42 31.97 -10.49
N LYS A 374 -11.17 32.62 -9.61
CA LYS A 374 -10.75 33.88 -8.93
C LYS A 374 -9.47 33.68 -8.11
N GLN A 375 -9.37 32.60 -7.32
CA GLN A 375 -8.16 32.30 -6.55
C GLN A 375 -6.96 32.01 -7.45
N ILE A 376 -7.18 31.35 -8.59
CA ILE A 376 -6.13 31.08 -9.58
C ILE A 376 -5.67 32.41 -10.20
N GLU A 377 -6.58 33.29 -10.62
CA GLU A 377 -6.29 34.60 -11.21
C GLU A 377 -5.53 35.49 -10.22
N GLU A 378 -5.92 35.53 -8.95
CA GLU A 378 -5.21 36.26 -7.89
C GLU A 378 -3.76 35.78 -7.72
N VAL A 379 -3.52 34.46 -7.75
CA VAL A 379 -2.16 33.90 -7.65
C VAL A 379 -1.33 34.24 -8.88
N ILE A 380 -1.90 34.12 -10.08
CA ILE A 380 -1.25 34.47 -11.36
C ILE A 380 -0.83 35.96 -11.32
N SER A 381 -1.74 36.83 -10.96
CA SER A 381 -1.49 38.29 -10.86
C SER A 381 -0.38 38.58 -9.84
N ARG A 382 -0.48 38.02 -8.63
CA ARG A 382 0.51 38.23 -7.56
C ARG A 382 1.89 37.74 -7.94
N ARG A 383 1.97 36.61 -8.67
CA ARG A 383 3.23 35.98 -9.10
C ARG A 383 3.75 36.56 -10.41
N LYS A 384 3.02 37.47 -11.07
CA LYS A 384 3.35 38.02 -12.39
C LYS A 384 3.65 36.96 -13.45
N VAL A 385 2.91 35.84 -13.44
CA VAL A 385 3.05 34.76 -14.40
C VAL A 385 2.19 35.08 -15.62
N MET A 386 2.77 34.91 -16.82
CA MET A 386 1.96 34.95 -18.06
C MET A 386 1.12 33.70 -18.14
N ALA A 387 -0.19 33.85 -18.19
CA ALA A 387 -1.13 32.75 -18.33
C ALA A 387 -2.24 33.15 -19.32
N LYS A 388 -2.70 32.14 -20.10
CA LYS A 388 -3.83 32.28 -21.01
C LYS A 388 -4.98 31.44 -20.44
N LYS A 389 -6.16 32.03 -20.34
CA LYS A 389 -7.38 31.28 -20.06
C LYS A 389 -7.76 30.50 -21.33
N LEU A 390 -7.90 29.19 -21.20
CA LEU A 390 -8.35 28.29 -22.27
C LEU A 390 -9.89 28.29 -22.34
#